data_3fa1d0eb4b8d64fdedb97870954391a4
#
_entry.id   3fa1d0eb4b8d64fdedb97870954391a4
#
_cell.length_a   1.000
_cell.length_b   1.000
_cell.length_c   1.000
_cell.angle_alpha   90.00
_cell.angle_beta   90.00
_cell.angle_gamma   90.00
#
_symmetry.space_group_name_H-M   'P 1'
#
loop_
_entity.id
_entity.type
_entity.pdbx_description
1 polymer ?
#
loop_
_entity_poly.entity_id
_entity_poly.type
_entity_poly.pdbx_seq_one_letter_code
_entity_poly.pdbx_strand_id
1 'polypeptide(L)'
;MKSKLFKFIAVALLIFNTSHAKTEDFPYYGKVDPEPKIIIKVFSSLTCPHCADLHINYLPNIIEKFVNSGQAAIKLMDYPLDLPALKAAQIAKCFPNETQLKYLDEIYLTQSEWTQAKTLSDLLSNLEKIATKQGLGEAEFKKCANDKKSEDIVL
;
A
#
# COMPACT_ATOMS: atom_id res chain seq x y z
N MET A 1 71.90 -3.30 -7.92
CA MET A 1 70.88 -4.15 -7.25
C MET A 1 69.64 -3.26 -7.00
N LYS A 2 68.57 -3.48 -7.81
CA LYS A 2 67.34 -2.62 -7.76
C LYS A 2 66.25 -3.34 -6.99
N SER A 3 65.95 -2.82 -5.78
CA SER A 3 64.82 -3.32 -4.98
C SER A 3 63.51 -2.85 -5.59
N LYS A 4 62.66 -3.80 -5.98
CA LYS A 4 61.30 -3.55 -6.47
C LYS A 4 60.38 -3.51 -5.26
N LEU A 5 59.96 -2.30 -4.92
CA LEU A 5 58.92 -2.03 -3.88
C LEU A 5 57.54 -2.43 -4.43
N PHE A 6 56.99 -3.55 -3.97
CA PHE A 6 55.69 -4.06 -4.33
C PHE A 6 54.61 -3.27 -3.52
N LYS A 7 53.93 -2.36 -4.21
CA LYS A 7 52.79 -1.65 -3.63
C LYS A 7 51.57 -2.56 -3.60
N PHE A 8 51.20 -3.06 -2.43
CA PHE A 8 49.91 -3.71 -2.20
C PHE A 8 48.80 -2.67 -2.22
N ILE A 9 48.02 -2.60 -3.26
CA ILE A 9 46.75 -1.86 -3.27
C ILE A 9 45.70 -2.73 -2.60
N ALA A 10 45.37 -2.41 -1.36
CA ALA A 10 44.22 -3.00 -0.67
C ALA A 10 42.94 -2.40 -1.25
N VAL A 11 42.27 -3.15 -2.11
CA VAL A 11 40.91 -2.81 -2.57
C VAL A 11 39.95 -3.15 -1.41
N ALA A 12 39.55 -2.13 -0.67
CA ALA A 12 38.47 -2.27 0.30
C ALA A 12 37.14 -2.46 -0.45
N LEU A 13 36.66 -3.69 -0.52
CA LEU A 13 35.29 -4.00 -0.95
C LEU A 13 34.33 -3.44 0.10
N LEU A 14 33.77 -2.27 -0.16
CA LEU A 14 32.59 -1.76 0.55
C LEU A 14 31.40 -2.66 0.18
N ILE A 15 31.15 -3.64 1.04
CA ILE A 15 29.91 -4.41 0.98
C ILE A 15 28.79 -3.46 1.43
N PHE A 16 28.13 -2.85 0.46
CA PHE A 16 26.85 -2.19 0.71
C PHE A 16 25.86 -3.28 1.14
N ASN A 17 25.69 -3.44 2.45
CA ASN A 17 24.53 -4.14 2.98
C ASN A 17 23.30 -3.29 2.63
N THR A 18 22.69 -3.58 1.50
CA THR A 18 21.33 -3.15 1.21
C THR A 18 20.44 -3.90 2.19
N SER A 19 20.16 -3.28 3.34
CA SER A 19 19.06 -3.70 4.18
C SER A 19 17.81 -3.64 3.30
N HIS A 20 17.35 -4.81 2.84
CA HIS A 20 16.04 -4.94 2.25
C HIS A 20 15.06 -4.60 3.37
N ALA A 21 14.58 -3.37 3.38
CA ALA A 21 13.42 -3.01 4.19
C ALA A 21 12.33 -4.03 3.80
N LYS A 22 11.89 -4.81 4.79
CA LYS A 22 10.80 -5.75 4.63
C LYS A 22 9.61 -4.91 4.18
N THR A 23 9.23 -5.00 2.91
CA THR A 23 8.02 -4.33 2.42
C THR A 23 6.85 -4.93 3.19
N GLU A 24 6.23 -4.11 4.02
CA GLU A 24 5.01 -4.52 4.71
C GLU A 24 3.95 -4.81 3.63
N ASP A 25 3.35 -5.99 3.67
CA ASP A 25 2.34 -6.42 2.69
C ASP A 25 1.03 -5.62 2.81
N PHE A 26 0.87 -4.84 3.90
CA PHE A 26 -0.32 -4.06 4.19
C PHE A 26 0.02 -2.60 4.45
N PRO A 27 -0.78 -1.64 3.91
CA PRO A 27 -0.58 -0.23 4.16
C PRO A 27 -0.86 0.11 5.64
N TYR A 28 -0.13 1.10 6.15
CA TYR A 28 -0.23 1.50 7.55
C TYR A 28 -0.09 3.00 7.73
N TYR A 29 -0.78 3.52 8.75
CA TYR A 29 -0.56 4.86 9.29
C TYR A 29 0.38 4.78 10.50
N GLY A 30 1.33 5.69 10.56
CA GLY A 30 2.31 5.78 11.64
C GLY A 30 3.63 5.07 11.35
N LYS A 31 4.43 4.90 12.39
CA LYS A 31 5.72 4.20 12.31
C LYS A 31 5.54 2.76 12.78
N VAL A 32 6.16 1.84 12.06
CA VAL A 32 6.19 0.42 12.45
C VAL A 32 7.59 -0.02 12.90
N ASP A 33 8.58 0.85 12.72
CA ASP A 33 9.95 0.67 13.23
C ASP A 33 10.46 2.03 13.77
N PRO A 34 10.79 2.15 15.09
CA PRO A 34 10.55 1.12 16.11
C PRO A 34 9.07 0.82 16.32
N GLU A 35 8.74 -0.42 16.68
CA GLU A 35 7.37 -0.87 16.86
C GLU A 35 6.66 -0.05 17.96
N PRO A 36 5.47 0.50 17.68
CA PRO A 36 4.70 1.24 18.68
C PRO A 36 4.11 0.30 19.73
N LYS A 37 3.70 0.85 20.87
CA LYS A 37 3.09 0.05 21.96
C LYS A 37 1.79 -0.63 21.54
N ILE A 38 1.06 -0.03 20.59
CA ILE A 38 -0.25 -0.50 20.14
C ILE A 38 -0.25 -0.60 18.62
N ILE A 39 -0.60 -1.76 18.09
CA ILE A 39 -0.89 -1.94 16.65
C ILE A 39 -2.36 -2.28 16.50
N ILE A 40 -3.08 -1.38 15.84
CA ILE A 40 -4.50 -1.55 15.51
C ILE A 40 -4.58 -2.17 14.11
N LYS A 41 -5.13 -3.38 14.00
CA LYS A 41 -5.39 -4.03 12.70
C LYS A 41 -6.85 -3.80 12.33
N VAL A 42 -7.09 -3.14 11.21
CA VAL A 42 -8.44 -2.85 10.69
C VAL A 42 -8.69 -3.73 9.48
N PHE A 43 -9.51 -4.75 9.65
CA PHE A 43 -9.96 -5.62 8.56
C PHE A 43 -11.12 -4.96 7.83
N SER A 44 -10.95 -4.66 6.55
CA SER A 44 -11.89 -3.84 5.79
C SER A 44 -12.13 -4.36 4.38
N SER A 45 -13.38 -4.25 3.94
CA SER A 45 -13.73 -4.38 2.53
C SER A 45 -13.92 -3.02 1.88
N LEU A 46 -13.35 -2.83 0.70
CA LEU A 46 -13.44 -1.56 -0.03
C LEU A 46 -14.84 -1.25 -0.58
N THR A 47 -15.74 -2.24 -0.58
CA THR A 47 -17.16 -2.07 -0.97
C THR A 47 -18.09 -1.91 0.23
N CYS A 48 -17.61 -2.10 1.47
CA CYS A 48 -18.45 -2.02 2.65
C CYS A 48 -18.70 -0.54 3.07
N PRO A 49 -19.96 -0.06 3.13
CA PRO A 49 -20.24 1.33 3.51
C PRO A 49 -19.81 1.68 4.95
N HIS A 50 -19.90 0.73 5.87
CA HIS A 50 -19.44 0.95 7.26
C HIS A 50 -17.91 1.04 7.36
N CYS A 51 -17.19 0.34 6.47
CA CYS A 51 -15.74 0.48 6.38
C CYS A 51 -15.35 1.86 5.83
N ALA A 52 -16.09 2.37 4.84
CA ALA A 52 -15.91 3.73 4.34
C ALA A 52 -16.19 4.78 5.43
N ASP A 53 -17.29 4.62 6.18
CA ASP A 53 -17.63 5.51 7.30
C ASP A 53 -16.53 5.51 8.37
N LEU A 54 -16.03 4.34 8.76
CA LEU A 54 -14.89 4.22 9.68
C LEU A 54 -13.67 4.98 9.15
N HIS A 55 -13.33 4.76 7.88
CA HIS A 55 -12.14 5.33 7.26
C HIS A 55 -12.22 6.85 7.14
N ILE A 56 -13.37 7.38 6.75
CA ILE A 56 -13.57 8.81 6.49
C ILE A 56 -13.80 9.59 7.77
N ASN A 57 -14.64 9.08 8.68
CA ASN A 57 -15.16 9.85 9.79
C ASN A 57 -14.50 9.55 11.14
N TYR A 58 -13.89 8.38 11.33
CA TYR A 58 -13.33 7.97 12.62
C TYR A 58 -11.82 7.82 12.64
N LEU A 59 -11.22 7.23 11.60
CA LEU A 59 -9.77 7.04 11.54
C LEU A 59 -8.97 8.34 11.66
N PRO A 60 -9.36 9.48 11.05
CA PRO A 60 -8.59 10.72 11.17
C PRO A 60 -8.41 11.16 12.63
N ASN A 61 -9.44 11.04 13.47
CA ASN A 61 -9.35 11.37 14.88
C ASN A 61 -8.43 10.44 15.67
N ILE A 62 -8.43 9.15 15.32
CA ILE A 62 -7.54 8.14 15.94
C ILE A 62 -6.09 8.40 15.53
N ILE A 63 -5.87 8.72 14.26
CA ILE A 63 -4.55 9.06 13.71
C ILE A 63 -4.01 10.30 14.43
N GLU A 64 -4.79 11.36 14.52
CA GLU A 64 -4.37 12.59 15.18
C GLU A 64 -3.98 12.36 16.63
N LYS A 65 -4.81 11.63 17.40
CA LYS A 65 -4.62 11.48 18.84
C LYS A 65 -3.52 10.47 19.21
N PHE A 66 -3.42 9.37 18.49
CA PHE A 66 -2.62 8.22 18.93
C PHE A 66 -1.48 7.85 17.97
N VAL A 67 -1.69 8.03 16.66
CA VAL A 67 -0.68 7.65 15.66
C VAL A 67 0.38 8.75 15.55
N ASN A 68 -0.05 10.01 15.44
CA ASN A 68 0.88 11.15 15.34
C ASN A 68 1.74 11.33 16.60
N SER A 69 1.23 10.90 17.76
CA SER A 69 1.99 10.89 19.01
C SER A 69 2.95 9.69 19.16
N GLY A 70 2.93 8.75 18.20
CA GLY A 70 3.76 7.55 18.23
C GLY A 70 3.30 6.47 19.21
N GLN A 71 2.10 6.61 19.81
CA GLN A 71 1.55 5.63 20.76
C GLN A 71 1.00 4.39 20.05
N ALA A 72 0.48 4.57 18.81
CA ALA A 72 -0.11 3.51 18.02
C ALA A 72 0.32 3.57 16.55
N ALA A 73 0.19 2.44 15.85
CA ALA A 73 0.12 2.38 14.39
C ALA A 73 -1.17 1.67 13.98
N ILE A 74 -1.69 2.00 12.79
CA ILE A 74 -2.85 1.35 12.22
C ILE A 74 -2.42 0.63 10.96
N LYS A 75 -2.64 -0.69 10.91
CA LYS A 75 -2.45 -1.52 9.71
C LYS A 75 -3.81 -1.79 9.08
N LEU A 76 -3.96 -1.45 7.80
CA LEU A 76 -5.16 -1.74 7.03
C LEU A 76 -5.01 -3.13 6.41
N MET A 77 -5.90 -4.05 6.81
CA MET A 77 -5.91 -5.44 6.39
C MET A 77 -7.04 -5.65 5.38
N ASP A 78 -6.73 -6.22 4.23
CA ASP A 78 -7.74 -6.52 3.24
C ASP A 78 -8.68 -7.62 3.72
N TYR A 79 -9.98 -7.42 3.51
CA TYR A 79 -11.02 -8.42 3.75
C TYR A 79 -12.11 -8.25 2.68
N PRO A 80 -11.81 -8.59 1.40
CA PRO A 80 -12.73 -8.37 0.30
C PRO A 80 -13.98 -9.24 0.45
N LEU A 81 -15.16 -8.63 0.43
CA LEU A 81 -16.44 -9.32 0.52
C LEU A 81 -16.99 -9.72 -0.85
N ASP A 82 -16.45 -9.13 -1.92
CA ASP A 82 -16.91 -9.34 -3.31
C ASP A 82 -15.77 -9.10 -4.31
N LEU A 83 -16.04 -9.39 -5.58
CA LEU A 83 -15.08 -9.19 -6.67
C LEU A 83 -14.68 -7.72 -6.87
N PRO A 84 -15.59 -6.73 -6.81
CA PRO A 84 -15.17 -5.32 -6.85
C PRO A 84 -14.18 -4.93 -5.75
N ALA A 85 -14.41 -5.35 -4.50
CA ALA A 85 -13.49 -5.11 -3.40
C ALA A 85 -12.12 -5.77 -3.63
N LEU A 86 -12.12 -7.02 -4.12
CA LEU A 86 -10.91 -7.76 -4.45
C LEU A 86 -10.09 -7.02 -5.51
N LYS A 87 -10.72 -6.57 -6.60
CA LYS A 87 -10.02 -5.84 -7.67
C LYS A 87 -9.48 -4.50 -7.22
N ALA A 88 -10.23 -3.75 -6.43
CA ALA A 88 -9.77 -2.48 -5.87
C ALA A 88 -8.58 -2.69 -4.92
N ALA A 89 -8.62 -3.70 -4.04
CA ALA A 89 -7.54 -4.06 -3.15
C ALA A 89 -6.30 -4.58 -3.89
N GLN A 90 -6.48 -5.39 -4.94
CA GLN A 90 -5.41 -5.86 -5.82
C GLN A 90 -4.64 -4.69 -6.45
N ILE A 91 -5.36 -3.68 -6.96
CA ILE A 91 -4.75 -2.48 -7.54
C ILE A 91 -4.00 -1.68 -6.48
N ALA A 92 -4.51 -1.62 -5.25
CA ALA A 92 -3.83 -0.96 -4.14
C ALA A 92 -2.43 -1.52 -3.88
N LYS A 93 -2.19 -2.83 -4.09
CA LYS A 93 -0.87 -3.45 -3.90
C LYS A 93 0.21 -2.98 -4.87
N CYS A 94 -0.16 -2.27 -5.94
CA CYS A 94 0.79 -1.74 -6.90
C CYS A 94 1.34 -0.35 -6.52
N PHE A 95 0.86 0.21 -5.44
CA PHE A 95 1.35 1.48 -4.91
C PHE A 95 2.33 1.27 -3.74
N PRO A 96 3.37 2.10 -3.60
CA PRO A 96 4.12 2.19 -2.35
C PRO A 96 3.22 2.73 -1.22
N ASN A 97 3.57 2.44 0.05
CA ASN A 97 2.71 2.69 1.21
C ASN A 97 2.02 4.06 1.23
N GLU A 98 2.77 5.14 1.04
CA GLU A 98 2.20 6.50 1.11
C GLU A 98 1.18 6.79 0.00
N THR A 99 1.46 6.33 -1.22
CA THR A 99 0.55 6.50 -2.36
C THR A 99 -0.59 5.50 -2.29
N GLN A 100 -0.35 4.32 -1.73
CA GLN A 100 -1.38 3.32 -1.45
C GLN A 100 -2.44 3.87 -0.50
N LEU A 101 -2.03 4.56 0.58
CA LEU A 101 -2.97 5.20 1.49
C LEU A 101 -3.82 6.26 0.77
N LYS A 102 -3.23 7.11 -0.07
CA LYS A 102 -3.97 8.10 -0.87
C LYS A 102 -4.97 7.46 -1.83
N TYR A 103 -4.57 6.34 -2.45
CA TYR A 103 -5.48 5.57 -3.29
C TYR A 103 -6.65 5.02 -2.48
N LEU A 104 -6.41 4.45 -1.30
CA LEU A 104 -7.46 3.93 -0.41
C LEU A 104 -8.39 5.04 0.09
N ASP A 105 -7.85 6.21 0.43
CA ASP A 105 -8.66 7.39 0.79
C ASP A 105 -9.64 7.75 -0.34
N GLU A 106 -9.17 7.83 -1.58
CA GLU A 106 -10.02 8.14 -2.73
C GLU A 106 -11.04 7.03 -3.02
N ILE A 107 -10.64 5.75 -2.88
CA ILE A 107 -11.54 4.58 -3.04
C ILE A 107 -12.71 4.67 -2.06
N TYR A 108 -12.46 4.99 -0.79
CA TYR A 108 -13.53 5.13 0.18
C TYR A 108 -14.37 6.39 -0.02
N LEU A 109 -13.75 7.53 -0.35
CA LEU A 109 -14.46 8.79 -0.61
C LEU A 109 -15.41 8.68 -1.81
N THR A 110 -15.02 7.94 -2.84
CA THR A 110 -15.81 7.77 -4.08
C THR A 110 -16.52 6.42 -4.16
N GLN A 111 -16.64 5.69 -3.04
CA GLN A 111 -17.18 4.33 -3.00
C GLN A 111 -18.54 4.21 -3.69
N SER A 112 -19.46 5.15 -3.42
CA SER A 112 -20.79 5.15 -4.04
C SER A 112 -20.79 5.37 -5.55
N GLU A 113 -19.70 5.86 -6.13
CA GLU A 113 -19.58 6.12 -7.56
C GLU A 113 -19.01 4.91 -8.29
N TRP A 114 -17.82 4.44 -7.86
CA TRP A 114 -17.14 3.36 -8.58
C TRP A 114 -17.81 1.99 -8.40
N THR A 115 -18.53 1.76 -7.28
CA THR A 115 -19.25 0.51 -7.03
C THR A 115 -20.54 0.37 -7.86
N GLN A 116 -21.01 1.43 -8.53
CA GLN A 116 -22.18 1.35 -9.43
C GLN A 116 -21.88 0.71 -10.81
N ALA A 117 -20.67 0.26 -11.03
CA ALA A 117 -20.28 -0.43 -12.26
C ALA A 117 -21.15 -1.65 -12.50
N LYS A 118 -21.67 -1.78 -13.74
CA LYS A 118 -22.56 -2.89 -14.13
C LYS A 118 -21.79 -4.08 -14.70
N THR A 119 -20.61 -3.84 -15.20
CA THR A 119 -19.73 -4.86 -15.79
C THR A 119 -18.32 -4.78 -15.18
N LEU A 120 -17.55 -5.86 -15.30
CA LEU A 120 -16.15 -5.84 -14.89
C LEU A 120 -15.33 -4.79 -15.66
N SER A 121 -15.66 -4.57 -16.94
CA SER A 121 -15.01 -3.54 -17.76
C SER A 121 -15.27 -2.14 -17.21
N ASP A 122 -16.53 -1.83 -16.84
CA ASP A 122 -16.87 -0.54 -16.24
C ASP A 122 -16.17 -0.35 -14.88
N LEU A 123 -16.15 -1.41 -14.08
CA LEU A 123 -15.44 -1.41 -12.79
C LEU A 123 -13.97 -1.07 -12.97
N LEU A 124 -13.27 -1.80 -13.85
CA LEU A 124 -11.85 -1.57 -14.10
C LEU A 124 -11.60 -0.17 -14.66
N SER A 125 -12.47 0.35 -15.54
CA SER A 125 -12.36 1.72 -16.04
C SER A 125 -12.51 2.78 -14.93
N ASN A 126 -13.43 2.55 -13.99
CA ASN A 126 -13.59 3.46 -12.84
C ASN A 126 -12.38 3.41 -11.91
N LEU A 127 -11.88 2.21 -11.59
CA LEU A 127 -10.68 2.03 -10.76
C LEU A 127 -9.42 2.60 -11.43
N GLU A 128 -9.30 2.48 -12.77
CA GLU A 128 -8.19 3.06 -13.54
C GLU A 128 -8.14 4.59 -13.41
N LYS A 129 -9.29 5.26 -13.50
CA LYS A 129 -9.37 6.71 -13.31
C LYS A 129 -8.86 7.14 -11.94
N ILE A 130 -9.27 6.41 -10.89
CA ILE A 130 -8.83 6.68 -9.52
C ILE A 130 -7.33 6.41 -9.39
N ALA A 131 -6.85 5.28 -9.88
CA ALA A 131 -5.45 4.89 -9.81
C ALA A 131 -4.52 5.85 -10.56
N THR A 132 -4.94 6.29 -11.75
CA THR A 132 -4.18 7.26 -12.57
C THR A 132 -4.08 8.62 -11.86
N LYS A 133 -5.15 9.07 -11.21
CA LYS A 133 -5.17 10.28 -10.39
C LYS A 133 -4.15 10.23 -9.24
N GLN A 134 -3.83 9.02 -8.74
CA GLN A 134 -2.83 8.76 -7.72
C GLN A 134 -1.45 8.40 -8.29
N GLY A 135 -1.25 8.52 -9.60
CA GLY A 135 0.04 8.40 -10.27
C GLY A 135 0.37 7.01 -10.84
N LEU A 136 -0.55 6.06 -10.82
CA LEU A 136 -0.36 4.77 -11.48
C LEU A 136 -0.62 4.91 -12.99
N GLY A 137 0.40 4.67 -13.82
CA GLY A 137 0.26 4.75 -15.27
C GLY A 137 -0.65 3.66 -15.83
N GLU A 138 -1.30 3.91 -17.01
CA GLU A 138 -2.22 2.97 -17.66
C GLU A 138 -1.62 1.58 -17.88
N ALA A 139 -0.36 1.51 -18.36
CA ALA A 139 0.33 0.24 -18.58
C ALA A 139 0.57 -0.54 -17.27
N GLU A 140 0.92 0.19 -16.21
CA GLU A 140 1.10 -0.38 -14.86
C GLU A 140 -0.23 -0.85 -14.28
N PHE A 141 -1.29 -0.05 -14.42
CA PHE A 141 -2.64 -0.44 -14.01
C PHE A 141 -3.08 -1.75 -14.66
N LYS A 142 -2.96 -1.86 -15.99
CA LYS A 142 -3.32 -3.08 -16.74
C LYS A 142 -2.51 -4.30 -16.27
N LYS A 143 -1.22 -4.12 -16.02
CA LYS A 143 -0.38 -5.17 -15.47
C LYS A 143 -0.87 -5.58 -14.08
N CYS A 144 -1.13 -4.63 -13.22
CA CYS A 144 -1.58 -4.84 -11.85
C CYS A 144 -2.94 -5.55 -11.77
N ALA A 145 -3.91 -5.09 -12.54
CA ALA A 145 -5.27 -5.64 -12.56
C ALA A 145 -5.31 -7.12 -13.00
N ASN A 146 -4.26 -7.60 -13.70
CA ASN A 146 -4.13 -8.98 -14.17
C ASN A 146 -3.04 -9.77 -13.42
N ASP A 147 -2.35 -9.18 -12.44
CA ASP A 147 -1.26 -9.84 -11.72
C ASP A 147 -1.80 -10.77 -10.64
N LYS A 148 -1.64 -12.08 -10.87
CA LYS A 148 -2.08 -13.11 -9.92
C LYS A 148 -1.39 -12.99 -8.55
N LYS A 149 -0.14 -12.54 -8.51
CA LYS A 149 0.59 -12.36 -7.24
C LYS A 149 -0.05 -11.28 -6.38
N SER A 150 -0.43 -10.14 -6.96
CA SER A 150 -1.12 -9.07 -6.24
C SER A 150 -2.51 -9.53 -5.75
N GLU A 151 -3.20 -10.37 -6.52
CA GLU A 151 -4.47 -10.97 -6.12
C GLU A 151 -4.29 -11.93 -4.93
N ASP A 152 -3.27 -12.80 -4.98
CA ASP A 152 -2.97 -13.77 -3.91
C ASP A 152 -2.53 -13.11 -2.59
N ILE A 153 -1.96 -11.89 -2.64
CA ILE A 153 -1.63 -11.12 -1.42
C ILE A 153 -2.90 -10.61 -0.71
N VAL A 154 -3.97 -10.38 -1.47
CA VAL A 154 -5.24 -9.86 -0.93
C VAL A 154 -6.09 -10.99 -0.32
N LEU A 155 -5.95 -12.22 -0.81
CA LEU A 155 -6.72 -13.40 -0.38
C LEU A 155 -6.04 -14.15 0.76
#